data_2017ddb1de1ca7b23b330e86106048ff
#
_entry.id   2017ddb1de1ca7b23b330e86106048ff
#
_cell.length_a   1.000
_cell.length_b   1.000
_cell.length_c   1.000
_cell.angle_alpha   90.00
_cell.angle_beta   90.00
_cell.angle_gamma   90.00
#
_symmetry.space_group_name_H-M   'P 1'
#
loop_
_entity.id
_entity.type
_entity.pdbx_description
1 polymer ?
#
loop_
_entity_poly.entity_id
_entity_poly.type
_entity_poly.pdbx_seq_one_letter_code
_entity_poly.pdbx_strand_id
1 'polypeptide(L)'
;MKRIFYSILMIALCSSYAFAQSISVTGTVKSSADGMPLPGVNVLVKNTNNGAVTDFDGNFSLSSVSQNSIIVFTYIGFKTQELAATANMQVNLEEDNESLDEVVLIGYGSKSRKDLTGAVSMIKSETIEKLKPVDVAQALQGRSAGVSVTTASGSPGSGFRVLVRGVSTNGSNDPLVIVDGYVASMNSVNPDDIESLTVLKDAQAAIYGILGANGVILVTTKSGSKNSAPQVSYNVYSGVQETTKKLSLLNGSEYAALINESYAANGETIPYPNLNNLENDNDWQDNLFDQAMITNHNVSLSGGTDAITYYLGASHLDQEGIIASNKSNFKRDNVKLRLGIDVNERLKTTLNLNYFANERKTINESGLGSVLFNALSYSPLYALDQEDLNGAFGNEIINPFSQIRNTYNSYFGSSIEGN
;
A
#
# COMPACT_ATOMS: atom_id res chain seq x y z
N MET A 1 22.74 34.47 67.52
CA MET A 1 22.33 34.71 66.09
C MET A 1 23.51 34.68 65.14
N LYS A 2 24.59 35.39 65.33
CA LYS A 2 25.76 35.39 64.40
C LYS A 2 26.39 33.99 64.16
N ARG A 3 26.51 33.14 65.20
CA ARG A 3 27.08 31.78 65.06
C ARG A 3 26.20 30.84 64.26
N ILE A 4 24.87 30.95 64.38
CA ILE A 4 23.92 30.14 63.59
C ILE A 4 23.96 30.57 62.12
N PHE A 5 24.09 31.86 61.82
CA PHE A 5 24.23 32.37 60.46
C PHE A 5 25.50 31.87 59.79
N TYR A 6 26.65 31.84 60.48
CA TYR A 6 27.89 31.27 59.91
C TYR A 6 27.82 29.75 59.71
N SER A 7 27.11 29.03 60.56
CA SER A 7 26.88 27.59 60.39
C SER A 7 26.01 27.30 59.16
N ILE A 8 24.94 28.06 58.93
CA ILE A 8 24.04 27.94 57.75
C ILE A 8 24.79 28.31 56.49
N LEU A 9 25.60 29.41 56.54
CA LEU A 9 26.43 29.83 55.42
C LEU A 9 27.48 28.78 55.04
N MET A 10 28.10 28.11 56.04
CA MET A 10 29.07 27.06 55.82
C MET A 10 28.45 25.79 55.22
N ILE A 11 27.24 25.41 55.67
CA ILE A 11 26.48 24.30 55.10
C ILE A 11 26.05 24.62 53.64
N ALA A 12 25.63 25.86 53.37
CA ALA A 12 25.28 26.27 51.99
C ALA A 12 26.49 26.32 51.07
N LEU A 13 27.69 26.66 51.53
CA LEU A 13 28.92 26.56 50.75
C LEU A 13 29.34 25.08 50.50
N CYS A 14 29.19 24.22 51.46
CA CYS A 14 29.50 22.80 51.30
C CYS A 14 28.56 22.08 50.36
N SER A 15 27.28 22.49 50.28
CA SER A 15 26.30 21.91 49.34
C SER A 15 26.56 22.29 47.87
N SER A 16 27.31 23.37 47.64
CA SER A 16 27.66 23.81 46.24
C SER A 16 28.70 22.93 45.55
N TYR A 17 29.46 22.13 46.30
CA TYR A 17 30.49 21.20 45.75
C TYR A 17 29.94 19.82 45.34
N ALA A 18 28.68 19.52 45.57
CA ALA A 18 28.11 18.18 45.35
C ALA A 18 27.65 17.95 43.91
N PHE A 19 27.67 18.94 42.99
CA PHE A 19 27.04 18.87 41.66
C PHE A 19 27.99 18.77 40.46
N ALA A 20 29.27 18.54 40.66
CA ALA A 20 30.22 18.63 39.51
C ALA A 20 31.10 17.39 39.34
N GLN A 21 30.54 16.17 39.35
CA GLN A 21 31.29 15.00 38.86
C GLN A 21 30.75 14.53 37.51
N SER A 22 31.02 15.32 36.49
CA SER A 22 30.91 14.86 35.10
C SER A 22 32.23 14.23 34.66
N ILE A 23 32.12 13.09 34.03
CA ILE A 23 33.25 12.36 33.43
C ILE A 23 33.23 12.54 31.90
N SER A 24 34.39 12.48 31.25
CA SER A 24 34.48 12.24 29.81
C SER A 24 34.54 10.74 29.60
N VAL A 25 33.63 10.23 28.77
CA VAL A 25 33.55 8.82 28.40
C VAL A 25 34.10 8.68 26.99
N THR A 26 35.09 7.84 26.83
CA THR A 26 35.63 7.45 25.53
C THR A 26 35.59 5.95 25.39
N GLY A 27 35.53 5.44 24.17
CA GLY A 27 35.53 4.00 23.98
C GLY A 27 35.52 3.59 22.53
N THR A 28 35.53 2.28 22.32
CA THR A 28 35.49 1.66 21.00
C THR A 28 34.34 0.68 20.92
N VAL A 29 33.58 0.70 19.84
CA VAL A 29 32.49 -0.23 19.56
C VAL A 29 32.89 -1.18 18.46
N LYS A 30 32.74 -2.49 18.70
CA LYS A 30 33.07 -3.58 17.78
C LYS A 30 31.90 -4.55 17.61
N SER A 31 31.88 -5.28 16.52
CA SER A 31 31.01 -6.44 16.35
C SER A 31 31.49 -7.61 17.19
N SER A 32 30.61 -8.28 17.88
CA SER A 32 30.90 -9.49 18.65
C SER A 32 31.19 -10.72 17.77
N ALA A 33 30.74 -10.70 16.51
CA ALA A 33 30.86 -11.84 15.58
C ALA A 33 32.27 -11.94 14.97
N ASP A 34 32.85 -10.84 14.56
CA ASP A 34 34.14 -10.78 13.83
C ASP A 34 35.19 -9.86 14.47
N GLY A 35 34.80 -9.14 15.52
CA GLY A 35 35.69 -8.20 16.22
C GLY A 35 36.04 -6.93 15.42
N MET A 36 35.40 -6.71 14.28
CA MET A 36 35.62 -5.52 13.46
C MET A 36 35.03 -4.26 14.12
N PRO A 37 35.69 -3.10 13.98
CA PRO A 37 35.14 -1.84 14.47
C PRO A 37 33.85 -1.48 13.72
N LEU A 38 32.88 -0.93 14.43
CA LEU A 38 31.57 -0.53 13.88
C LEU A 38 31.49 0.99 13.75
N PRO A 39 31.65 1.55 12.52
CA PRO A 39 31.45 2.97 12.26
C PRO A 39 29.97 3.32 12.19
N GLY A 40 29.60 4.52 12.65
CA GLY A 40 28.23 5.00 12.55
C GLY A 40 27.29 4.52 13.66
N VAL A 41 27.79 3.89 14.72
CA VAL A 41 27.00 3.54 15.90
C VAL A 41 26.55 4.80 16.63
N ASN A 42 25.25 4.91 16.89
CA ASN A 42 24.72 6.01 17.69
C ASN A 42 24.89 5.71 19.17
N VAL A 43 25.61 6.57 19.88
CA VAL A 43 25.93 6.45 21.30
C VAL A 43 25.26 7.59 22.04
N LEU A 44 24.26 7.32 22.88
CA LEU A 44 23.43 8.32 23.54
C LEU A 44 23.37 8.09 25.06
N VAL A 45 23.51 9.14 25.83
CA VAL A 45 23.24 9.09 27.28
C VAL A 45 21.73 9.04 27.50
N LYS A 46 21.26 7.98 28.14
CA LYS A 46 19.82 7.69 28.33
C LYS A 46 19.10 8.88 28.98
N ASN A 47 17.94 9.23 28.42
CA ASN A 47 17.09 10.36 28.84
C ASN A 47 17.74 11.76 28.71
N THR A 48 18.74 11.91 27.83
CA THR A 48 19.36 13.21 27.51
C THR A 48 19.54 13.37 26.01
N ASN A 49 19.91 14.55 25.55
CA ASN A 49 20.31 14.82 24.16
C ASN A 49 21.84 14.75 23.98
N ASN A 50 22.59 14.25 24.98
CA ASN A 50 24.04 14.14 24.89
C ASN A 50 24.39 12.82 24.20
N GLY A 51 24.92 12.91 22.95
CA GLY A 51 25.23 11.75 22.15
C GLY A 51 26.39 12.01 21.19
N ALA A 52 26.95 10.93 20.67
CA ALA A 52 28.00 10.92 19.64
C ALA A 52 27.75 9.75 18.68
N VAL A 53 28.43 9.80 17.53
CA VAL A 53 28.45 8.71 16.54
C VAL A 53 29.89 8.19 16.46
N THR A 54 30.08 6.87 16.33
CA THR A 54 31.41 6.27 16.20
C THR A 54 32.06 6.63 14.86
N ASP A 55 33.37 6.85 14.89
CA ASP A 55 34.20 7.08 13.70
C ASP A 55 34.48 5.78 12.91
N PHE A 56 35.31 5.86 11.86
CA PHE A 56 35.67 4.71 11.02
C PHE A 56 36.39 3.58 11.75
N ASP A 57 37.06 3.89 12.86
CA ASP A 57 37.74 2.92 13.72
C ASP A 57 36.86 2.47 14.90
N GLY A 58 35.55 2.85 14.89
CA GLY A 58 34.58 2.51 15.93
C GLY A 58 34.73 3.32 17.22
N ASN A 59 35.59 4.38 17.27
CA ASN A 59 35.80 5.15 18.47
C ASN A 59 34.70 6.21 18.67
N PHE A 60 34.38 6.48 19.94
CA PHE A 60 33.46 7.58 20.31
C PHE A 60 34.01 8.35 21.51
N SER A 61 33.51 9.57 21.67
CA SER A 61 33.82 10.43 22.82
C SER A 61 32.58 11.22 23.22
N LEU A 62 32.18 11.12 24.49
CA LEU A 62 31.13 11.88 25.12
C LEU A 62 31.70 12.73 26.24
N SER A 63 31.46 14.02 26.23
CA SER A 63 31.82 14.94 27.30
C SER A 63 30.66 15.18 28.26
N SER A 64 30.96 15.56 29.50
CA SER A 64 29.95 15.98 30.47
C SER A 64 28.90 14.88 30.80
N VAL A 65 29.31 13.64 30.94
CA VAL A 65 28.45 12.52 31.33
C VAL A 65 28.44 12.40 32.87
N SER A 66 27.25 12.36 33.48
CA SER A 66 27.16 12.16 34.96
C SER A 66 27.64 10.75 35.32
N GLN A 67 28.36 10.66 36.41
CA GLN A 67 28.80 9.38 36.98
C GLN A 67 27.53 8.56 37.34
N ASN A 68 27.39 7.33 36.85
CA ASN A 68 26.22 6.45 36.96
C ASN A 68 25.13 6.62 35.88
N SER A 69 25.35 7.42 34.84
CA SER A 69 24.46 7.44 33.68
C SER A 69 24.52 6.11 32.92
N ILE A 70 23.44 5.77 32.25
CA ILE A 70 23.39 4.66 31.30
C ILE A 70 23.64 5.20 29.91
N ILE A 71 24.54 4.57 29.17
CA ILE A 71 24.81 4.87 27.75
C ILE A 71 24.12 3.79 26.91
N VAL A 72 23.37 4.22 25.91
CA VAL A 72 22.62 3.38 24.98
C VAL A 72 23.37 3.38 23.65
N PHE A 73 23.69 2.19 23.16
CA PHE A 73 24.34 1.97 21.88
C PHE A 73 23.31 1.39 20.90
N THR A 74 23.10 2.07 19.78
CA THR A 74 22.15 1.61 18.74
C THR A 74 22.82 1.62 17.37
N TYR A 75 22.69 0.51 16.66
CA TYR A 75 23.20 0.37 15.30
C TYR A 75 22.27 -0.54 14.48
N ILE A 76 22.11 -0.23 13.19
CA ILE A 76 21.23 -1.01 12.31
C ILE A 76 21.78 -2.43 12.15
N GLY A 77 20.98 -3.44 12.45
CA GLY A 77 21.37 -4.85 12.37
C GLY A 77 22.03 -5.39 13.64
N PHE A 78 22.07 -4.61 14.74
CA PHE A 78 22.62 -5.02 16.02
C PHE A 78 21.62 -4.79 17.17
N LYS A 79 21.70 -5.63 18.20
CA LYS A 79 20.89 -5.47 19.41
C LYS A 79 21.27 -4.19 20.14
N THR A 80 20.26 -3.43 20.53
CA THR A 80 20.47 -2.26 21.39
C THR A 80 21.09 -2.69 22.72
N GLN A 81 22.20 -2.09 23.13
CA GLN A 81 22.88 -2.40 24.39
C GLN A 81 22.91 -1.18 25.31
N GLU A 82 22.60 -1.39 26.58
CA GLU A 82 22.63 -0.39 27.63
C GLU A 82 23.74 -0.72 28.64
N LEU A 83 24.67 0.20 28.85
CA LEU A 83 25.80 0.01 29.77
C LEU A 83 25.97 1.21 30.69
N ALA A 84 26.40 0.97 31.91
CA ALA A 84 26.76 2.04 32.83
C ALA A 84 28.01 2.80 32.34
N ALA A 85 27.98 4.12 32.43
CA ALA A 85 29.05 4.98 31.96
C ALA A 85 30.35 4.75 32.74
N THR A 86 31.42 4.43 32.04
CA THR A 86 32.80 4.36 32.56
C THR A 86 33.74 5.19 31.69
N ALA A 87 34.85 5.66 32.27
CA ALA A 87 35.75 6.58 31.59
C ALA A 87 36.32 6.01 30.26
N ASN A 88 36.50 4.70 30.17
CA ASN A 88 36.97 4.01 28.98
C ASN A 88 36.13 2.75 28.77
N MET A 89 35.42 2.66 27.63
CA MET A 89 34.50 1.58 27.33
C MET A 89 34.93 0.78 26.11
N GLN A 90 34.91 -0.53 26.22
CA GLN A 90 34.97 -1.43 25.08
C GLN A 90 33.63 -2.12 24.97
N VAL A 91 32.92 -1.88 23.87
CA VAL A 91 31.58 -2.36 23.67
C VAL A 91 31.57 -3.33 22.48
N ASN A 92 31.07 -4.53 22.71
CA ASN A 92 30.86 -5.53 21.66
C ASN A 92 29.36 -5.64 21.42
N LEU A 93 28.87 -5.17 20.29
CA LEU A 93 27.47 -5.29 19.91
C LEU A 93 27.24 -6.67 19.30
N GLU A 94 26.19 -7.34 19.75
CA GLU A 94 25.70 -8.57 19.16
C GLU A 94 24.85 -8.26 17.93
N GLU A 95 25.05 -9.02 16.84
CA GLU A 95 24.17 -8.93 15.70
C GLU A 95 22.74 -9.29 16.11
N ASP A 96 21.79 -8.47 15.65
CA ASP A 96 20.38 -8.74 15.85
C ASP A 96 19.90 -9.73 14.79
N ASN A 97 20.14 -11.00 15.04
CA ASN A 97 19.69 -12.09 14.19
C ASN A 97 18.16 -12.32 14.28
N GLU A 98 17.48 -11.69 15.25
CA GLU A 98 16.01 -11.81 15.36
C GLU A 98 15.26 -10.99 14.29
N SER A 99 15.90 -9.99 13.68
CA SER A 99 15.27 -9.20 12.63
C SER A 99 15.24 -9.86 11.24
N LEU A 100 15.78 -11.07 11.07
CA LEU A 100 15.96 -11.71 9.77
C LEU A 100 15.28 -13.06 9.58
N ASP A 101 14.65 -13.61 10.56
CA ASP A 101 13.77 -14.76 10.34
C ASP A 101 12.38 -14.28 9.94
N GLU A 102 12.30 -13.81 8.69
CA GLU A 102 11.04 -13.51 8.03
C GLU A 102 10.20 -14.80 7.99
N VAL A 103 9.26 -14.87 8.96
CA VAL A 103 8.37 -16.00 9.10
C VAL A 103 7.28 -15.90 8.07
N VAL A 104 7.29 -16.78 7.09
CA VAL A 104 6.23 -16.91 6.09
C VAL A 104 5.22 -17.93 6.61
N LEU A 105 3.97 -17.50 6.78
CA LEU A 105 2.87 -18.43 7.05
C LEU A 105 2.63 -19.26 5.80
N ILE A 106 2.82 -20.59 5.89
CA ILE A 106 2.58 -21.51 4.79
C ILE A 106 1.58 -22.57 5.26
N GLY A 107 0.41 -22.57 4.67
CA GLY A 107 -0.61 -23.57 4.95
C GLY A 107 -0.97 -23.62 6.43
N TYR A 108 -0.63 -24.70 7.09
CA TYR A 108 -0.93 -24.95 8.50
C TYR A 108 0.23 -24.66 9.45
N GLY A 109 1.26 -23.91 9.01
CA GLY A 109 2.42 -23.61 9.83
C GLY A 109 3.22 -22.40 9.36
N SER A 110 4.17 -21.98 10.18
CA SER A 110 5.12 -20.92 9.86
C SER A 110 6.48 -21.54 9.52
N LYS A 111 7.10 -21.10 8.43
CA LYS A 111 8.49 -21.46 8.09
C LYS A 111 9.32 -20.20 7.90
N SER A 112 10.61 -20.29 8.27
CA SER A 112 11.56 -19.25 7.92
C SER A 112 11.70 -19.17 6.39
N ARG A 113 11.86 -17.96 5.85
CA ARG A 113 12.11 -17.77 4.41
C ARG A 113 13.32 -18.57 3.91
N LYS A 114 14.32 -18.80 4.76
CA LYS A 114 15.51 -19.60 4.46
C LYS A 114 15.19 -21.08 4.19
N ASP A 115 14.10 -21.58 4.78
CA ASP A 115 13.66 -22.96 4.66
C ASP A 115 12.75 -23.20 3.44
N LEU A 116 12.44 -22.13 2.70
CA LEU A 116 11.63 -22.19 1.48
C LEU A 116 12.52 -22.46 0.26
N THR A 117 12.54 -23.70 -0.19
CA THR A 117 13.36 -24.16 -1.33
C THR A 117 12.81 -23.76 -2.71
N GLY A 118 11.71 -23.00 -2.80
CA GLY A 118 11.03 -22.63 -4.05
C GLY A 118 11.05 -21.14 -4.37
N ALA A 119 10.56 -20.78 -5.57
CA ALA A 119 10.43 -19.39 -6.02
C ALA A 119 9.30 -18.67 -5.26
N VAL A 120 9.64 -17.99 -4.19
CA VAL A 120 8.72 -17.16 -3.38
C VAL A 120 9.02 -15.69 -3.64
N SER A 121 7.98 -14.91 -3.94
CA SER A 121 8.07 -13.45 -4.03
C SER A 121 7.30 -12.86 -2.87
N MET A 122 7.96 -12.01 -2.09
CA MET A 122 7.34 -11.30 -0.97
C MET A 122 7.42 -9.79 -1.18
N ILE A 123 6.34 -9.09 -0.84
CA ILE A 123 6.23 -7.63 -0.85
C ILE A 123 5.84 -7.21 0.56
N LYS A 124 6.64 -6.34 1.17
CA LYS A 124 6.46 -5.85 2.53
C LYS A 124 5.56 -4.62 2.60
N SER A 125 5.04 -4.34 3.79
CA SER A 125 4.18 -3.18 4.08
C SER A 125 4.78 -1.86 3.63
N GLU A 126 6.09 -1.64 3.84
CA GLU A 126 6.74 -0.37 3.45
C GLU A 126 6.66 -0.10 1.93
N THR A 127 6.69 -1.17 1.13
CA THR A 127 6.54 -1.05 -0.33
C THR A 127 5.09 -0.75 -0.70
N ILE A 128 4.13 -1.40 -0.03
CA ILE A 128 2.70 -1.20 -0.26
C ILE A 128 2.29 0.21 0.15
N GLU A 129 2.74 0.66 1.31
CA GLU A 129 2.48 2.01 1.82
C GLU A 129 3.00 3.12 0.91
N LYS A 130 4.17 2.92 0.28
CA LYS A 130 4.73 3.88 -0.69
C LYS A 130 3.94 3.94 -2.01
N LEU A 131 3.32 2.83 -2.40
CA LEU A 131 2.56 2.73 -3.65
C LEU A 131 1.17 3.34 -3.56
N LYS A 132 0.58 3.36 -2.34
CA LYS A 132 -0.82 3.74 -2.10
C LYS A 132 -1.79 3.07 -3.08
N PRO A 133 -1.76 1.72 -3.20
CA PRO A 133 -2.61 1.02 -4.15
C PRO A 133 -4.07 1.10 -3.69
N VAL A 134 -4.99 1.21 -4.64
CA VAL A 134 -6.43 1.16 -4.37
C VAL A 134 -6.88 -0.28 -4.05
N ASP A 135 -6.21 -1.25 -4.69
CA ASP A 135 -6.48 -2.68 -4.56
C ASP A 135 -5.18 -3.45 -4.25
N VAL A 136 -5.31 -4.52 -3.48
CA VAL A 136 -4.18 -5.38 -3.08
C VAL A 136 -3.45 -5.96 -4.29
N ALA A 137 -4.17 -6.34 -5.35
CA ALA A 137 -3.57 -6.88 -6.57
C ALA A 137 -2.65 -5.89 -7.26
N GLN A 138 -2.95 -4.59 -7.19
CA GLN A 138 -2.12 -3.53 -7.75
C GLN A 138 -0.72 -3.50 -7.11
N ALA A 139 -0.61 -3.84 -5.84
CA ALA A 139 0.69 -3.94 -5.16
C ALA A 139 1.61 -5.03 -5.75
N LEU A 140 1.03 -6.06 -6.40
CA LEU A 140 1.77 -7.15 -7.04
C LEU A 140 2.30 -6.77 -8.44
N GLN A 141 1.72 -5.76 -9.08
CA GLN A 141 1.99 -5.41 -10.48
C GLN A 141 3.46 -5.02 -10.69
N GLY A 142 4.15 -5.72 -11.59
CA GLY A 142 5.56 -5.48 -11.91
C GLY A 142 6.57 -5.84 -10.82
N ARG A 143 6.14 -6.41 -9.66
CA ARG A 143 7.00 -6.70 -8.49
C ARG A 143 7.21 -8.18 -8.22
N SER A 144 6.41 -9.03 -8.80
CA SER A 144 6.55 -10.48 -8.65
C SER A 144 6.78 -11.12 -10.01
N ALA A 145 7.97 -11.68 -10.24
CA ALA A 145 8.29 -12.37 -11.49
C ALA A 145 7.29 -13.48 -11.77
N GLY A 146 6.77 -13.58 -13.01
CA GLY A 146 5.77 -14.56 -13.41
C GLY A 146 4.36 -14.30 -12.85
N VAL A 147 4.09 -13.11 -12.32
CA VAL A 147 2.74 -12.65 -11.96
C VAL A 147 2.34 -11.54 -12.92
N SER A 148 1.25 -11.76 -13.63
CA SER A 148 0.63 -10.75 -14.50
C SER A 148 -0.60 -10.17 -13.79
N VAL A 149 -0.65 -8.87 -13.70
CA VAL A 149 -1.78 -8.14 -13.10
C VAL A 149 -2.32 -7.18 -14.15
N THR A 150 -3.57 -7.35 -14.53
CA THR A 150 -4.26 -6.52 -15.51
C THR A 150 -5.56 -6.00 -14.93
N THR A 151 -5.91 -4.75 -15.24
CA THR A 151 -7.20 -4.19 -14.91
C THR A 151 -8.29 -4.75 -15.83
N ALA A 152 -9.47 -5.00 -15.31
CA ALA A 152 -10.61 -5.41 -16.12
C ALA A 152 -11.13 -4.22 -16.95
N SER A 153 -11.14 -3.02 -16.37
CA SER A 153 -11.45 -1.75 -17.03
C SER A 153 -10.76 -0.60 -16.31
N GLY A 154 -10.88 0.63 -16.82
CA GLY A 154 -10.42 1.85 -16.14
C GLY A 154 -11.41 2.41 -15.12
N SER A 155 -12.57 1.81 -14.94
CA SER A 155 -13.60 2.29 -14.02
C SER A 155 -13.23 2.03 -12.55
N PRO A 156 -13.65 2.90 -11.63
CA PRO A 156 -13.47 2.70 -10.21
C PRO A 156 -14.00 1.35 -9.73
N GLY A 157 -13.23 0.67 -8.89
CA GLY A 157 -13.63 -0.61 -8.33
C GLY A 157 -13.83 -1.75 -9.34
N SER A 158 -13.29 -1.65 -10.56
CA SER A 158 -13.44 -2.69 -11.60
C SER A 158 -12.73 -4.00 -11.28
N GLY A 159 -11.84 -3.98 -10.27
CA GLY A 159 -11.04 -5.12 -9.89
C GLY A 159 -9.85 -5.38 -10.84
N PHE A 160 -9.03 -6.31 -10.42
CA PHE A 160 -7.84 -6.72 -11.15
C PHE A 160 -7.88 -8.23 -11.43
N ARG A 161 -7.44 -8.61 -12.61
CA ARG A 161 -7.18 -10.01 -12.93
C ARG A 161 -5.72 -10.32 -12.63
N VAL A 162 -5.50 -11.29 -11.76
CA VAL A 162 -4.16 -11.76 -11.39
C VAL A 162 -3.94 -13.14 -11.97
N LEU A 163 -2.84 -13.33 -12.69
CA LEU A 163 -2.44 -14.62 -13.22
C LEU A 163 -1.04 -14.94 -12.70
N VAL A 164 -0.87 -16.13 -12.15
CA VAL A 164 0.43 -16.65 -11.74
C VAL A 164 0.88 -17.65 -12.80
N ARG A 165 2.00 -17.33 -13.50
CA ARG A 165 2.56 -18.10 -14.62
C ARG A 165 1.65 -18.24 -15.85
N GLY A 166 0.69 -17.35 -16.02
CA GLY A 166 -0.16 -17.26 -17.20
C GLY A 166 -1.42 -18.13 -17.11
N VAL A 167 -1.97 -18.46 -18.26
CA VAL A 167 -3.20 -19.26 -18.39
C VAL A 167 -2.83 -20.74 -18.45
N SER A 168 -3.36 -21.51 -17.52
CA SER A 168 -3.09 -22.97 -17.40
C SER A 168 -4.28 -23.83 -17.85
N THR A 169 -5.49 -23.25 -17.88
CA THR A 169 -6.73 -23.98 -18.18
C THR A 169 -7.74 -23.09 -18.91
N ASN A 170 -8.69 -23.71 -19.59
CA ASN A 170 -9.84 -23.01 -20.19
C ASN A 170 -10.90 -22.59 -19.14
N GLY A 171 -10.76 -23.03 -17.87
CA GLY A 171 -11.61 -22.62 -16.76
C GLY A 171 -11.07 -21.38 -16.04
N SER A 172 -11.37 -21.25 -14.73
CA SER A 172 -10.78 -20.20 -13.91
C SER A 172 -9.29 -20.40 -13.76
N ASN A 173 -8.53 -19.32 -13.94
CA ASN A 173 -7.08 -19.26 -13.76
C ASN A 173 -6.70 -18.35 -12.57
N ASP A 174 -7.70 -17.99 -11.74
CA ASP A 174 -7.47 -17.14 -10.60
C ASP A 174 -6.65 -17.86 -9.52
N PRO A 175 -5.65 -17.22 -8.93
CA PRO A 175 -4.90 -17.80 -7.83
C PRO A 175 -5.76 -17.92 -6.57
N LEU A 176 -5.46 -18.90 -5.73
CA LEU A 176 -6.07 -18.99 -4.41
C LEU A 176 -5.55 -17.86 -3.53
N VAL A 177 -6.45 -17.12 -2.90
CA VAL A 177 -6.10 -16.05 -1.95
C VAL A 177 -6.37 -16.51 -0.53
N ILE A 178 -5.35 -16.37 0.31
CA ILE A 178 -5.42 -16.74 1.73
C ILE A 178 -5.01 -15.52 2.56
N VAL A 179 -5.91 -15.07 3.40
CA VAL A 179 -5.72 -13.93 4.30
C VAL A 179 -5.65 -14.47 5.73
N ASP A 180 -4.53 -14.26 6.41
CA ASP A 180 -4.30 -14.72 7.79
C ASP A 180 -4.70 -16.20 8.06
N GLY A 181 -4.56 -17.05 7.03
CA GLY A 181 -4.81 -18.50 7.11
C GLY A 181 -6.19 -18.96 6.64
N TYR A 182 -7.11 -18.10 6.24
CA TYR A 182 -8.41 -18.48 5.66
C TYR A 182 -8.56 -18.01 4.21
N VAL A 183 -9.38 -18.71 3.44
CA VAL A 183 -9.67 -18.35 2.05
C VAL A 183 -10.57 -17.12 2.01
N ALA A 184 -10.13 -16.07 1.33
CA ALA A 184 -10.86 -14.81 1.23
C ALA A 184 -10.69 -14.17 -0.14
N SER A 185 -11.44 -13.12 -0.40
CA SER A 185 -11.26 -12.27 -1.58
C SER A 185 -10.15 -11.25 -1.35
N MET A 186 -9.35 -10.96 -2.38
CA MET A 186 -8.35 -9.90 -2.34
C MET A 186 -9.00 -8.53 -2.13
N ASN A 187 -10.21 -8.35 -2.64
CA ASN A 187 -10.97 -7.10 -2.56
C ASN A 187 -11.52 -6.81 -1.15
N SER A 188 -11.59 -7.82 -0.27
CA SER A 188 -12.06 -7.63 1.11
C SER A 188 -11.00 -7.04 2.03
N VAL A 189 -9.74 -6.99 1.59
CA VAL A 189 -8.62 -6.52 2.40
C VAL A 189 -8.25 -5.09 2.03
N ASN A 190 -8.11 -4.25 3.06
CA ASN A 190 -7.55 -2.91 2.88
C ASN A 190 -6.02 -3.02 2.71
N PRO A 191 -5.43 -2.47 1.62
CA PRO A 191 -3.98 -2.49 1.42
C PRO A 191 -3.16 -1.91 2.58
N ASP A 192 -3.67 -0.89 3.27
CA ASP A 192 -2.99 -0.26 4.40
C ASP A 192 -2.89 -1.18 5.65
N ASP A 193 -3.73 -2.23 5.73
CA ASP A 193 -3.70 -3.23 6.82
C ASP A 193 -2.74 -4.38 6.53
N ILE A 194 -2.04 -4.40 5.41
CA ILE A 194 -1.18 -5.51 5.01
C ILE A 194 0.22 -5.34 5.59
N GLU A 195 0.70 -6.40 6.23
CA GLU A 195 2.10 -6.55 6.66
C GLU A 195 2.96 -7.09 5.53
N SER A 196 2.47 -8.13 4.84
CA SER A 196 3.17 -8.71 3.70
C SER A 196 2.25 -9.43 2.74
N LEU A 197 2.65 -9.44 1.46
CA LEU A 197 2.07 -10.24 0.39
C LEU A 197 3.09 -11.24 -0.10
N THR A 198 2.75 -12.53 -0.06
CA THR A 198 3.63 -13.60 -0.51
C THR A 198 2.96 -14.39 -1.62
N VAL A 199 3.64 -14.55 -2.76
CA VAL A 199 3.15 -15.35 -3.88
C VAL A 199 3.89 -16.67 -3.91
N LEU A 200 3.14 -17.76 -3.68
CA LEU A 200 3.63 -19.14 -3.79
C LEU A 200 3.35 -19.66 -5.20
N LYS A 201 4.38 -20.26 -5.80
CA LYS A 201 4.35 -20.77 -7.17
C LYS A 201 4.75 -22.23 -7.17
N ASP A 202 4.23 -22.98 -8.14
CA ASP A 202 4.63 -24.38 -8.37
C ASP A 202 4.51 -25.28 -7.13
N ALA A 203 5.60 -25.98 -6.80
CA ALA A 203 5.66 -26.93 -5.70
C ALA A 203 5.29 -26.30 -4.32
N GLN A 204 5.50 -25.00 -4.15
CA GLN A 204 5.13 -24.31 -2.91
C GLN A 204 3.60 -24.15 -2.77
N ALA A 205 2.90 -23.96 -3.89
CA ALA A 205 1.44 -23.89 -3.92
C ALA A 205 0.78 -25.26 -3.73
N ALA A 206 1.51 -26.36 -3.99
CA ALA A 206 0.98 -27.72 -3.92
C ALA A 206 0.48 -28.13 -2.52
N ILE A 207 0.94 -27.46 -1.45
CA ILE A 207 0.45 -27.68 -0.07
C ILE A 207 -1.06 -27.40 0.05
N TYR A 208 -1.60 -26.57 -0.84
CA TYR A 208 -3.02 -26.23 -0.90
C TYR A 208 -3.82 -27.14 -1.86
N GLY A 209 -3.18 -28.22 -2.34
CA GLY A 209 -3.81 -29.20 -3.22
C GLY A 209 -4.28 -28.58 -4.54
N ILE A 210 -5.42 -29.06 -5.04
CA ILE A 210 -5.98 -28.62 -6.31
C ILE A 210 -6.35 -27.13 -6.34
N LEU A 211 -6.72 -26.55 -5.19
CA LEU A 211 -7.04 -25.12 -5.09
C LEU A 211 -5.83 -24.24 -5.34
N GLY A 212 -4.61 -24.74 -5.05
CA GLY A 212 -3.38 -24.03 -5.30
C GLY A 212 -2.81 -24.21 -6.71
N ALA A 213 -3.48 -24.93 -7.61
CA ALA A 213 -2.96 -25.25 -8.95
C ALA A 213 -2.60 -24.02 -9.79
N ASN A 214 -3.32 -22.92 -9.62
CA ASN A 214 -3.08 -21.63 -10.30
C ASN A 214 -2.17 -20.67 -9.50
N GLY A 215 -1.45 -21.19 -8.48
CA GLY A 215 -0.68 -20.40 -7.53
C GLY A 215 -1.50 -19.94 -6.32
N VAL A 216 -0.80 -19.48 -5.30
CA VAL A 216 -1.42 -19.03 -4.04
C VAL A 216 -0.85 -17.66 -3.66
N ILE A 217 -1.73 -16.76 -3.27
CA ILE A 217 -1.36 -15.45 -2.73
C ILE A 217 -1.69 -15.46 -1.25
N LEU A 218 -0.65 -15.38 -0.43
CA LEU A 218 -0.79 -15.25 1.02
C LEU A 218 -0.76 -13.78 1.40
N VAL A 219 -1.77 -13.34 2.06
CA VAL A 219 -1.90 -12.00 2.63
C VAL A 219 -1.75 -12.12 4.13
N THR A 220 -0.67 -11.57 4.68
CA THR A 220 -0.50 -11.43 6.13
C THR A 220 -0.84 -10.00 6.50
N THR A 221 -1.74 -9.83 7.46
CA THR A 221 -2.15 -8.51 7.89
C THR A 221 -1.41 -8.07 9.16
N LYS A 222 -1.35 -6.76 9.37
CA LYS A 222 -0.73 -6.15 10.55
C LYS A 222 -1.32 -6.69 11.84
N SER A 223 -0.47 -6.82 12.85
CA SER A 223 -0.82 -7.28 14.20
C SER A 223 -0.21 -6.36 15.24
N GLY A 224 -0.67 -6.43 16.46
CA GLY A 224 -0.01 -5.80 17.60
C GLY A 224 1.29 -6.50 17.99
N SER A 225 2.19 -5.77 18.60
CA SER A 225 3.45 -6.30 19.15
C SER A 225 3.34 -6.49 20.65
N LYS A 226 3.97 -7.56 21.19
CA LYS A 226 4.03 -7.80 22.63
C LYS A 226 4.81 -6.67 23.31
N ASN A 227 4.44 -6.39 24.57
CA ASN A 227 5.10 -5.39 25.42
C ASN A 227 5.24 -4.02 24.74
N SER A 228 4.29 -3.67 23.85
CA SER A 228 4.25 -2.42 23.12
C SER A 228 3.14 -1.50 23.67
N ALA A 229 3.50 -0.26 23.93
CA ALA A 229 2.50 0.77 24.26
C ALA A 229 1.49 0.93 23.14
N PRO A 230 0.24 1.34 23.44
CA PRO A 230 -0.76 1.65 22.42
C PRO A 230 -0.24 2.68 21.44
N GLN A 231 -0.30 2.37 20.17
CA GLN A 231 0.09 3.26 19.06
C GLN A 231 -1.13 3.53 18.20
N VAL A 232 -1.45 4.80 18.00
CA VAL A 232 -2.49 5.26 17.09
C VAL A 232 -1.81 5.80 15.83
N SER A 233 -2.24 5.32 14.66
CA SER A 233 -1.79 5.82 13.38
C SER A 233 -2.99 6.34 12.59
N TYR A 234 -2.86 7.51 11.97
CA TYR A 234 -3.84 8.05 11.05
C TYR A 234 -3.13 8.43 9.75
N ASN A 235 -3.53 7.76 8.68
CA ASN A 235 -3.03 8.03 7.33
C ASN A 235 -4.17 8.55 6.46
N VAL A 236 -3.91 9.63 5.74
CA VAL A 236 -4.82 10.17 4.74
C VAL A 236 -4.05 10.47 3.47
N TYR A 237 -4.64 10.15 2.34
CA TYR A 237 -4.19 10.71 1.08
C TYR A 237 -5.38 11.16 0.24
N SER A 238 -5.14 12.19 -0.56
CA SER A 238 -6.06 12.67 -1.57
C SER A 238 -5.26 12.91 -2.85
N GLY A 239 -5.83 12.60 -3.98
CA GLY A 239 -5.18 12.75 -5.27
C GLY A 239 -6.17 13.00 -6.39
N VAL A 240 -5.63 13.38 -7.55
CA VAL A 240 -6.38 13.56 -8.78
C VAL A 240 -5.98 12.46 -9.75
N GLN A 241 -6.97 11.86 -10.36
CA GLN A 241 -6.81 10.85 -11.42
C GLN A 241 -7.20 11.46 -12.75
N GLU A 242 -6.43 11.14 -13.77
CA GLU A 242 -6.72 11.56 -15.16
C GLU A 242 -6.25 10.47 -16.13
N THR A 243 -6.73 10.53 -17.38
CA THR A 243 -6.24 9.62 -18.42
C THR A 243 -4.79 9.93 -18.79
N THR A 244 -3.95 8.91 -18.85
CA THR A 244 -2.54 9.07 -19.21
C THR A 244 -2.30 9.16 -20.70
N LYS A 245 -3.27 8.69 -21.51
CA LYS A 245 -3.13 8.65 -22.98
C LYS A 245 -4.50 8.66 -23.62
N LYS A 246 -4.64 9.47 -24.67
CA LYS A 246 -5.78 9.47 -25.62
C LYS A 246 -5.33 8.88 -26.94
N LEU A 247 -6.26 8.33 -27.70
CA LEU A 247 -5.99 7.86 -29.06
C LEU A 247 -6.00 9.04 -30.01
N SER A 248 -5.08 9.08 -30.96
CA SER A 248 -5.09 10.05 -32.05
C SER A 248 -6.16 9.63 -33.06
N LEU A 249 -7.22 10.38 -33.13
CA LEU A 249 -8.31 10.19 -34.07
C LEU A 249 -8.29 11.32 -35.11
N LEU A 250 -9.08 11.16 -36.19
CA LEU A 250 -9.28 12.20 -37.19
C LEU A 250 -10.06 13.36 -36.57
N ASN A 251 -9.63 14.58 -36.82
CA ASN A 251 -10.42 15.77 -36.53
C ASN A 251 -11.58 15.91 -37.53
N GLY A 252 -12.48 16.88 -37.33
CA GLY A 252 -13.66 17.05 -38.14
C GLY A 252 -13.36 17.27 -39.63
N SER A 253 -12.32 18.04 -39.95
CA SER A 253 -11.95 18.32 -41.36
C SER A 253 -11.34 17.10 -42.04
N GLU A 254 -10.49 16.34 -41.34
CA GLU A 254 -9.91 15.07 -41.85
C GLU A 254 -11.00 14.01 -42.02
N TYR A 255 -11.90 13.89 -41.06
CA TYR A 255 -13.04 12.98 -41.12
C TYR A 255 -13.99 13.33 -42.27
N ALA A 256 -14.36 14.61 -42.43
CA ALA A 256 -15.19 15.08 -43.51
C ALA A 256 -14.55 14.85 -44.90
N ALA A 257 -13.22 15.04 -45.02
CA ALA A 257 -12.47 14.74 -46.22
C ALA A 257 -12.54 13.26 -46.59
N LEU A 258 -12.37 12.36 -45.62
CA LEU A 258 -12.48 10.91 -45.82
C LEU A 258 -13.90 10.50 -46.26
N ILE A 259 -14.92 11.06 -45.61
CA ILE A 259 -16.31 10.82 -46.01
C ILE A 259 -16.57 11.32 -47.45
N ASN A 260 -16.09 12.52 -47.79
CA ASN A 260 -16.21 13.07 -49.17
C ASN A 260 -15.53 12.13 -50.20
N GLU A 261 -14.36 11.60 -49.90
CA GLU A 261 -13.66 10.65 -50.77
C GLU A 261 -14.50 9.39 -51.01
N SER A 262 -15.11 8.84 -49.97
CA SER A 262 -15.98 7.66 -50.04
C SER A 262 -17.21 7.93 -50.93
N TYR A 263 -17.88 9.08 -50.79
CA TYR A 263 -19.03 9.48 -51.61
C TYR A 263 -18.63 9.70 -53.05
N ALA A 264 -17.53 10.41 -53.28
CA ALA A 264 -17.01 10.63 -54.62
C ALA A 264 -16.64 9.32 -55.34
N ALA A 265 -16.03 8.36 -54.65
CA ALA A 265 -15.72 7.05 -55.19
C ALA A 265 -16.95 6.24 -55.60
N ASN A 266 -18.10 6.44 -54.93
CA ASN A 266 -19.38 5.87 -55.30
C ASN A 266 -20.13 6.65 -56.38
N GLY A 267 -19.59 7.80 -56.87
CA GLY A 267 -20.26 8.67 -57.82
C GLY A 267 -21.39 9.50 -57.21
N GLU A 268 -21.41 9.66 -55.91
CA GLU A 268 -22.41 10.43 -55.18
C GLU A 268 -21.93 11.87 -54.93
N THR A 269 -22.85 12.76 -54.60
CA THR A 269 -22.51 14.14 -54.24
C THR A 269 -21.85 14.19 -52.88
N ILE A 270 -20.69 14.88 -52.78
CA ILE A 270 -19.96 15.02 -51.52
C ILE A 270 -20.79 15.81 -50.50
N PRO A 271 -20.92 15.29 -49.26
CA PRO A 271 -21.76 15.93 -48.25
C PRO A 271 -21.11 17.17 -47.60
N TYR A 272 -19.76 17.27 -47.60
CA TYR A 272 -19.02 18.35 -46.92
C TYR A 272 -18.16 19.16 -47.92
N PRO A 273 -18.73 20.01 -48.80
CA PRO A 273 -17.97 20.71 -49.82
C PRO A 273 -17.02 21.78 -49.26
N ASN A 274 -17.23 22.25 -48.02
CA ASN A 274 -16.40 23.26 -47.38
C ASN A 274 -15.81 22.73 -46.08
N LEU A 275 -14.62 22.16 -46.16
CA LEU A 275 -13.93 21.56 -45.02
C LEU A 275 -13.45 22.58 -43.97
N ASN A 276 -13.37 23.87 -44.32
CA ASN A 276 -12.93 24.93 -43.42
C ASN A 276 -14.09 25.57 -42.60
N ASN A 277 -15.30 25.19 -42.89
CA ASN A 277 -16.50 25.75 -42.24
C ASN A 277 -17.46 24.61 -41.89
N LEU A 278 -17.02 23.74 -41.01
CA LEU A 278 -17.82 22.67 -40.42
C LEU A 278 -18.59 23.23 -39.24
N GLU A 279 -19.80 22.75 -39.03
CA GLU A 279 -20.65 23.19 -37.92
C GLU A 279 -20.12 22.69 -36.56
N ASN A 280 -19.54 21.48 -36.56
CA ASN A 280 -18.95 20.85 -35.38
C ASN A 280 -17.60 20.23 -35.72
N ASP A 281 -16.71 20.23 -34.76
CA ASP A 281 -15.40 19.55 -34.77
C ASP A 281 -15.09 19.10 -33.33
N ASN A 282 -15.80 18.05 -32.86
CA ASN A 282 -15.75 17.60 -31.48
C ASN A 282 -14.71 16.50 -31.29
N ASP A 283 -13.73 16.73 -30.42
CA ASP A 283 -12.96 15.65 -29.84
C ASP A 283 -13.77 15.01 -28.67
N TRP A 284 -14.34 13.84 -28.96
CA TRP A 284 -15.17 13.11 -27.99
C TRP A 284 -14.38 12.66 -26.77
N GLN A 285 -13.10 12.38 -26.90
CA GLN A 285 -12.25 11.99 -25.78
C GLN A 285 -12.00 13.18 -24.85
N ASP A 286 -11.73 14.37 -25.40
CA ASP A 286 -11.53 15.59 -24.62
C ASP A 286 -12.78 16.00 -23.84
N ASN A 287 -13.94 15.81 -24.46
CA ASN A 287 -15.22 16.12 -23.82
C ASN A 287 -15.68 15.05 -22.81
N LEU A 288 -15.16 13.81 -22.91
CA LEU A 288 -15.59 12.68 -22.10
C LEU A 288 -14.75 12.50 -20.84
N PHE A 289 -13.43 12.73 -20.93
CA PHE A 289 -12.51 12.52 -19.83
C PHE A 289 -12.42 13.76 -18.95
N ASP A 290 -12.69 13.56 -17.67
CA ASP A 290 -12.56 14.56 -16.61
C ASP A 290 -11.43 14.18 -15.65
N GLN A 291 -11.01 15.15 -14.85
CA GLN A 291 -10.21 14.89 -13.67
C GLN A 291 -11.14 14.37 -12.56
N ALA A 292 -10.73 13.31 -11.90
CA ALA A 292 -11.50 12.65 -10.84
C ALA A 292 -10.72 12.62 -9.53
N MET A 293 -11.43 12.78 -8.43
CA MET A 293 -10.83 12.75 -7.09
C MET A 293 -10.75 11.32 -6.55
N ILE A 294 -9.70 11.07 -5.79
CA ILE A 294 -9.58 9.90 -4.94
C ILE A 294 -9.18 10.34 -3.53
N THR A 295 -9.86 9.80 -2.53
CA THR A 295 -9.57 10.08 -1.12
C THR A 295 -9.59 8.78 -0.33
N ASN A 296 -8.59 8.57 0.52
CA ASN A 296 -8.56 7.44 1.44
C ASN A 296 -8.18 7.92 2.85
N HIS A 297 -8.97 7.51 3.81
CA HIS A 297 -8.73 7.70 5.24
C HIS A 297 -8.49 6.34 5.87
N ASN A 298 -7.42 6.22 6.65
CA ASN A 298 -7.12 5.01 7.40
C ASN A 298 -6.70 5.38 8.82
N VAL A 299 -7.34 4.77 9.81
CA VAL A 299 -6.98 4.90 11.21
C VAL A 299 -6.70 3.51 11.78
N SER A 300 -5.64 3.38 12.55
CA SER A 300 -5.34 2.14 13.24
C SER A 300 -4.86 2.35 14.66
N LEU A 301 -5.13 1.36 15.50
CA LEU A 301 -4.67 1.26 16.87
C LEU A 301 -4.02 -0.11 17.05
N SER A 302 -2.78 -0.13 17.48
CA SER A 302 -2.05 -1.38 17.76
C SER A 302 -1.32 -1.30 19.09
N GLY A 303 -1.04 -2.46 19.69
CA GLY A 303 -0.30 -2.55 20.93
C GLY A 303 -0.36 -3.95 21.51
N GLY A 304 0.16 -4.10 22.72
CA GLY A 304 0.07 -5.37 23.42
C GLY A 304 0.80 -5.40 24.75
N THR A 305 0.38 -6.35 25.55
CA THR A 305 1.05 -6.77 26.79
C THR A 305 1.90 -8.01 26.51
N ASP A 306 2.42 -8.64 27.54
CA ASP A 306 3.12 -9.92 27.42
C ASP A 306 2.20 -11.06 26.93
N ALA A 307 0.91 -11.02 27.33
CA ALA A 307 -0.06 -12.07 27.05
C ALA A 307 -1.03 -11.74 25.92
N ILE A 308 -1.25 -10.46 25.59
CA ILE A 308 -2.28 -10.04 24.64
C ILE A 308 -1.67 -9.07 23.62
N THR A 309 -1.93 -9.31 22.35
CA THR A 309 -1.63 -8.37 21.27
C THR A 309 -2.93 -7.97 20.57
N TYR A 310 -3.02 -6.73 20.11
CA TYR A 310 -4.22 -6.25 19.42
C TYR A 310 -3.87 -5.31 18.26
N TYR A 311 -4.66 -5.40 17.23
CA TYR A 311 -4.72 -4.47 16.10
C TYR A 311 -6.18 -4.19 15.77
N LEU A 312 -6.54 -2.91 15.69
CA LEU A 312 -7.82 -2.43 15.21
C LEU A 312 -7.55 -1.44 14.08
N GLY A 313 -8.12 -1.68 12.92
CA GLY A 313 -8.04 -0.81 11.75
C GLY A 313 -9.42 -0.41 11.26
N ALA A 314 -9.56 0.80 10.75
CA ALA A 314 -10.75 1.25 10.03
C ALA A 314 -10.33 2.14 8.86
N SER A 315 -10.95 1.96 7.70
CA SER A 315 -10.64 2.77 6.52
C SER A 315 -11.89 3.10 5.71
N HIS A 316 -11.82 4.25 5.04
CA HIS A 316 -12.81 4.72 4.08
C HIS A 316 -12.10 5.19 2.81
N LEU A 317 -12.43 4.57 1.69
CA LEU A 317 -11.96 4.93 0.35
C LEU A 317 -13.13 5.48 -0.44
N ASP A 318 -12.95 6.63 -1.08
CA ASP A 318 -13.86 7.22 -2.07
C ASP A 318 -13.07 7.53 -3.34
N GLN A 319 -13.43 6.90 -4.45
CA GLN A 319 -12.78 7.03 -5.75
C GLN A 319 -13.81 7.38 -6.81
N GLU A 320 -13.68 8.54 -7.41
CA GLU A 320 -14.49 8.98 -8.55
C GLU A 320 -13.94 8.43 -9.87
N GLY A 321 -14.80 8.29 -10.87
CA GLY A 321 -14.42 7.90 -12.21
C GLY A 321 -14.00 9.08 -13.08
N ILE A 322 -13.02 8.88 -13.95
CA ILE A 322 -12.56 9.87 -14.93
C ILE A 322 -13.54 10.03 -16.12
N ILE A 323 -14.61 9.26 -16.14
CA ILE A 323 -15.74 9.39 -17.07
C ILE A 323 -17.00 9.44 -16.22
N ALA A 324 -17.80 10.50 -16.37
CA ALA A 324 -19.07 10.68 -15.68
C ALA A 324 -18.95 10.47 -14.15
N SER A 325 -18.12 11.25 -13.47
CA SER A 325 -17.79 11.11 -12.04
C SER A 325 -19.02 11.02 -11.11
N ASN A 326 -20.13 11.68 -11.49
CA ASN A 326 -21.40 11.61 -10.76
C ASN A 326 -22.15 10.27 -10.90
N LYS A 327 -21.81 9.44 -11.91
CA LYS A 327 -22.39 8.13 -12.19
C LYS A 327 -21.39 6.97 -12.14
N SER A 328 -20.12 7.28 -11.95
CA SER A 328 -19.02 6.32 -11.89
C SER A 328 -18.20 6.60 -10.65
N ASN A 329 -18.42 5.85 -9.57
CA ASN A 329 -17.63 5.96 -8.37
C ASN A 329 -17.56 4.62 -7.63
N PHE A 330 -16.58 4.51 -6.74
CA PHE A 330 -16.37 3.37 -5.88
C PHE A 330 -16.06 3.83 -4.46
N LYS A 331 -16.84 3.32 -3.50
CA LYS A 331 -16.63 3.52 -2.07
C LYS A 331 -16.37 2.18 -1.41
N ARG A 332 -15.44 2.18 -0.47
CA ARG A 332 -15.13 0.98 0.31
C ARG A 332 -14.85 1.35 1.77
N ASP A 333 -15.58 0.70 2.66
CA ASP A 333 -15.38 0.77 4.10
C ASP A 333 -14.84 -0.57 4.60
N ASN A 334 -13.74 -0.53 5.36
CA ASN A 334 -13.17 -1.69 6.01
C ASN A 334 -13.06 -1.45 7.52
N VAL A 335 -13.35 -2.49 8.30
CA VAL A 335 -13.03 -2.54 9.74
C VAL A 335 -12.38 -3.88 10.02
N LYS A 336 -11.20 -3.85 10.65
CA LYS A 336 -10.42 -5.02 10.98
C LYS A 336 -10.13 -5.06 12.48
N LEU A 337 -10.32 -6.24 13.07
CA LEU A 337 -9.90 -6.53 14.44
C LEU A 337 -9.04 -7.81 14.42
N ARG A 338 -7.86 -7.72 14.99
CA ARG A 338 -7.01 -8.87 15.26
C ARG A 338 -6.57 -8.88 16.71
N LEU A 339 -6.86 -9.98 17.39
CA LEU A 339 -6.48 -10.21 18.78
C LEU A 339 -5.67 -11.50 18.87
N GLY A 340 -4.48 -11.41 19.47
CA GLY A 340 -3.69 -12.57 19.83
C GLY A 340 -3.66 -12.70 21.35
N ILE A 341 -3.93 -13.90 21.87
CA ILE A 341 -3.99 -14.17 23.30
C ILE A 341 -3.14 -15.41 23.60
N ASP A 342 -2.09 -15.23 24.37
CA ASP A 342 -1.32 -16.34 24.96
C ASP A 342 -1.95 -16.73 26.29
N VAL A 343 -2.87 -17.70 26.25
CA VAL A 343 -3.60 -18.19 27.44
C VAL A 343 -2.64 -18.85 28.43
N ASN A 344 -1.68 -19.61 27.89
CA ASN A 344 -0.56 -20.21 28.64
C ASN A 344 0.55 -20.63 27.64
N GLU A 345 1.63 -21.21 28.09
CA GLU A 345 2.76 -21.66 27.25
C GLU A 345 2.36 -22.64 26.13
N ARG A 346 1.24 -23.37 26.29
CA ARG A 346 0.79 -24.41 25.37
C ARG A 346 -0.41 -23.99 24.51
N LEU A 347 -1.16 -22.96 24.92
CA LEU A 347 -2.39 -22.51 24.26
C LEU A 347 -2.27 -21.05 23.86
N LYS A 348 -2.24 -20.83 22.58
CA LYS A 348 -2.30 -19.51 21.94
C LYS A 348 -3.55 -19.45 21.07
N THR A 349 -4.27 -18.36 21.17
CA THR A 349 -5.50 -18.12 20.39
C THR A 349 -5.37 -16.84 19.62
N THR A 350 -5.81 -16.85 18.37
CA THR A 350 -5.90 -15.66 17.54
C THR A 350 -7.33 -15.51 17.07
N LEU A 351 -7.90 -14.31 17.21
CA LEU A 351 -9.17 -13.91 16.64
C LEU A 351 -8.91 -12.90 15.55
N ASN A 352 -9.36 -13.18 14.34
CA ASN A 352 -9.36 -12.24 13.22
C ASN A 352 -10.80 -11.98 12.79
N LEU A 353 -11.22 -10.73 12.75
CA LEU A 353 -12.50 -10.31 12.19
C LEU A 353 -12.21 -9.20 11.17
N ASN A 354 -12.77 -9.35 10.00
CA ASN A 354 -12.69 -8.37 8.94
C ASN A 354 -14.11 -8.12 8.40
N TYR A 355 -14.55 -6.89 8.52
CA TYR A 355 -15.79 -6.42 7.90
C TYR A 355 -15.42 -5.52 6.72
N PHE A 356 -16.05 -5.73 5.58
CA PHE A 356 -16.00 -4.78 4.50
C PHE A 356 -17.37 -4.51 3.90
N ALA A 357 -17.57 -3.29 3.44
CA ALA A 357 -18.72 -2.89 2.64
C ALA A 357 -18.21 -2.08 1.44
N ASN A 358 -18.84 -2.26 0.30
CA ASN A 358 -18.55 -1.46 -0.88
C ASN A 358 -19.82 -1.02 -1.59
N GLU A 359 -19.74 0.15 -2.21
CA GLU A 359 -20.71 0.67 -3.15
C GLU A 359 -19.97 1.01 -4.44
N ARG A 360 -20.43 0.47 -5.55
CA ARG A 360 -19.90 0.77 -6.87
C ARG A 360 -21.01 1.25 -7.79
N LYS A 361 -20.87 2.46 -8.30
CA LYS A 361 -21.68 2.98 -9.40
C LYS A 361 -20.84 2.93 -10.66
N THR A 362 -21.44 2.51 -11.76
CA THR A 362 -20.72 2.38 -13.02
C THR A 362 -21.62 2.65 -14.21
N ILE A 363 -21.03 3.14 -15.27
CA ILE A 363 -21.60 3.24 -16.60
C ILE A 363 -21.29 1.96 -17.37
N ASN A 364 -21.75 1.85 -18.63
CA ASN A 364 -21.32 0.75 -19.50
C ASN A 364 -19.83 0.94 -19.88
N GLU A 365 -18.97 0.13 -19.28
CA GLU A 365 -17.51 0.36 -19.21
C GLU A 365 -16.66 -0.53 -20.14
N SER A 366 -17.24 -1.58 -20.71
CA SER A 366 -16.45 -2.54 -21.48
C SER A 366 -17.21 -3.11 -22.68
N GLY A 367 -16.44 -3.53 -23.68
CA GLY A 367 -16.95 -4.18 -24.90
C GLY A 367 -17.52 -3.22 -25.94
N LEU A 368 -18.09 -3.81 -26.97
CA LEU A 368 -18.81 -3.09 -28.00
C LEU A 368 -20.03 -2.39 -27.40
N GLY A 369 -20.23 -1.12 -27.75
CA GLY A 369 -21.29 -0.31 -27.18
C GLY A 369 -21.02 0.25 -25.78
N SER A 370 -19.79 0.14 -25.27
CA SER A 370 -19.40 0.91 -24.08
C SER A 370 -19.32 2.42 -24.38
N VAL A 371 -19.42 3.23 -23.33
CA VAL A 371 -19.33 4.69 -23.47
C VAL A 371 -18.05 5.12 -24.18
N LEU A 372 -16.92 4.53 -23.83
CA LEU A 372 -15.63 4.84 -24.47
C LEU A 372 -15.59 4.34 -25.91
N PHE A 373 -16.09 3.12 -26.20
CA PHE A 373 -16.17 2.60 -27.56
C PHE A 373 -17.01 3.53 -28.46
N ASN A 374 -18.16 3.96 -27.95
CA ASN A 374 -19.02 4.90 -28.67
C ASN A 374 -18.31 6.24 -28.90
N ALA A 375 -17.62 6.79 -27.90
CA ALA A 375 -16.86 8.03 -28.05
C ALA A 375 -15.74 7.96 -29.11
N LEU A 376 -15.09 6.81 -29.24
CA LEU A 376 -14.05 6.56 -30.24
C LEU A 376 -14.61 6.37 -31.66
N SER A 377 -15.87 5.95 -31.76
CA SER A 377 -16.51 5.60 -33.03
C SER A 377 -17.53 6.64 -33.50
N TYR A 378 -17.91 7.58 -32.65
CA TYR A 378 -18.90 8.59 -32.98
C TYR A 378 -18.27 9.71 -33.85
N SER A 379 -19.04 10.22 -34.80
CA SER A 379 -18.52 11.24 -35.75
C SER A 379 -18.17 12.55 -35.05
N PRO A 380 -16.98 13.14 -35.31
CA PRO A 380 -16.60 14.44 -34.75
C PRO A 380 -17.48 15.59 -35.28
N LEU A 381 -18.26 15.34 -36.34
CA LEU A 381 -19.13 16.34 -36.98
C LEU A 381 -20.50 16.46 -36.29
N TYR A 382 -20.81 15.64 -35.31
CA TYR A 382 -22.06 15.70 -34.56
C TYR A 382 -21.94 16.60 -33.34
N ALA A 383 -23.06 17.25 -32.98
CA ALA A 383 -23.14 18.04 -31.75
C ALA A 383 -23.11 17.14 -30.53
N LEU A 384 -22.60 17.65 -29.40
CA LEU A 384 -22.49 16.89 -28.15
C LEU A 384 -23.84 16.44 -27.57
N ASP A 385 -24.87 17.25 -27.79
CA ASP A 385 -26.26 17.03 -27.34
C ASP A 385 -27.15 16.40 -28.43
N GLN A 386 -26.57 16.04 -29.57
CA GLN A 386 -27.34 15.43 -30.66
C GLN A 386 -27.98 14.14 -30.16
N GLU A 387 -29.30 14.00 -30.44
CA GLU A 387 -30.02 12.78 -30.18
C GLU A 387 -29.53 11.65 -31.10
N ASP A 388 -29.59 10.41 -30.57
CA ASP A 388 -29.18 9.25 -31.35
C ASP A 388 -29.98 9.15 -32.65
N LEU A 389 -29.26 9.14 -33.75
CA LEU A 389 -29.86 8.96 -35.06
C LEU A 389 -30.24 7.49 -35.21
N ASN A 390 -31.50 7.22 -35.56
CA ASN A 390 -31.95 5.91 -36.03
C ASN A 390 -31.33 5.68 -37.45
N GLY A 391 -30.05 5.39 -37.48
CA GLY A 391 -29.27 5.24 -38.70
C GLY A 391 -29.47 3.89 -39.36
N ALA A 392 -29.14 3.83 -40.66
CA ALA A 392 -29.26 2.66 -41.55
C ALA A 392 -28.38 1.47 -41.13
N PHE A 393 -27.52 1.63 -40.14
CA PHE A 393 -26.59 0.60 -39.64
C PHE A 393 -27.00 -0.04 -38.29
N GLY A 394 -28.28 0.14 -37.88
CA GLY A 394 -28.72 -0.32 -36.57
C GLY A 394 -28.06 0.47 -35.42
N ASN A 395 -28.59 0.39 -34.24
CA ASN A 395 -28.20 1.18 -33.05
C ASN A 395 -26.86 0.75 -32.43
N GLU A 396 -25.82 0.50 -33.23
CA GLU A 396 -24.55 0.00 -32.70
C GLU A 396 -23.66 1.10 -32.14
N ILE A 397 -23.81 2.36 -32.62
CA ILE A 397 -23.04 3.51 -32.15
C ILE A 397 -24.02 4.56 -31.62
N ILE A 398 -23.92 4.81 -30.31
CA ILE A 398 -24.82 5.69 -29.57
C ILE A 398 -24.04 6.93 -29.13
N ASN A 399 -24.71 8.10 -29.09
CA ASN A 399 -24.10 9.29 -28.50
C ASN A 399 -23.63 8.99 -27.07
N PRO A 400 -22.32 9.15 -26.75
CA PRO A 400 -21.75 8.79 -25.44
C PRO A 400 -22.45 9.50 -24.27
N PHE A 401 -22.82 10.77 -24.44
CA PHE A 401 -23.51 11.55 -23.40
C PHE A 401 -24.97 11.14 -23.23
N SER A 402 -25.64 10.77 -24.32
CA SER A 402 -26.99 10.17 -24.24
C SER A 402 -26.95 8.83 -23.48
N GLN A 403 -25.96 8.01 -23.78
CA GLN A 403 -25.73 6.76 -23.09
C GLN A 403 -25.48 6.96 -21.59
N ILE A 404 -24.60 7.91 -21.22
CA ILE A 404 -24.32 8.26 -19.81
C ILE A 404 -25.60 8.72 -19.12
N ARG A 405 -26.42 9.58 -19.76
CA ARG A 405 -27.66 10.07 -19.16
C ARG A 405 -28.63 8.94 -18.83
N ASN A 406 -28.72 7.93 -19.71
CA ASN A 406 -29.72 6.88 -19.65
C ASN A 406 -29.23 5.60 -18.95
N THR A 407 -27.93 5.48 -18.63
CA THR A 407 -27.39 4.30 -17.94
C THR A 407 -27.23 4.58 -16.44
N TYR A 408 -27.67 3.66 -15.62
CA TYR A 408 -27.46 3.67 -14.18
C TYR A 408 -27.29 2.22 -13.66
N ASN A 409 -26.09 1.92 -13.20
CA ASN A 409 -25.77 0.64 -12.56
C ASN A 409 -25.19 0.91 -11.16
N SER A 410 -25.74 0.25 -10.15
CA SER A 410 -25.27 0.35 -8.77
C SER A 410 -25.14 -1.06 -8.19
N TYR A 411 -23.99 -1.34 -7.58
CA TYR A 411 -23.65 -2.60 -6.95
C TYR A 411 -23.29 -2.35 -5.49
N PHE A 412 -23.89 -3.13 -4.60
CA PHE A 412 -23.60 -3.10 -3.18
C PHE A 412 -23.09 -4.47 -2.76
N GLY A 413 -22.02 -4.49 -1.98
CA GLY A 413 -21.48 -5.70 -1.40
C GLY A 413 -21.08 -5.46 0.04
N SER A 414 -21.33 -6.45 0.90
CA SER A 414 -20.80 -6.46 2.26
C SER A 414 -20.54 -7.88 2.70
N SER A 415 -19.49 -8.09 3.48
CA SER A 415 -19.23 -9.37 4.14
C SER A 415 -18.58 -9.18 5.49
N ILE A 416 -18.70 -10.20 6.33
CA ILE A 416 -17.93 -10.38 7.55
C ILE A 416 -17.13 -11.67 7.37
N GLU A 417 -15.82 -11.57 7.47
CA GLU A 417 -14.90 -12.69 7.32
C GLU A 417 -14.09 -12.82 8.60
N GLY A 418 -13.73 -14.05 9.00
CA GLY A 418 -12.93 -14.24 10.20
C GLY A 418 -12.58 -15.69 10.50
N ASN A 419 -11.64 -15.88 11.43
CA ASN A 419 -11.22 -17.14 12.03
C ASN A 419 -10.77 -16.97 13.47
#